data_b255ac9883389e8d6e572569d5652a58
#
_entry.id   b255ac9883389e8d6e572569d5652a58
#
_cell.length_a   1.000
_cell.length_b   1.000
_cell.length_c   1.000
_cell.angle_alpha   90.00
_cell.angle_beta   90.00
_cell.angle_gamma   90.00
#
_symmetry.space_group_name_H-M   'P 1'
#
loop_
_entity.id
_entity.type
_entity.pdbx_description
1 polymer ?
#
loop_
_entity_poly.entity_id
_entity_poly.type
_entity_poly.pdbx_seq_one_letter_code
_entity_poly.pdbx_strand_id
1 'polypeptide(L)'
;MITVTEYYGVEPHFCEWNYIQGVIKELNFEDDTQLHVVSMTQEWDFRDKVVLNKNKRNVIIGLADEFMTDNIPQEWKDNATTFKAYLQPSQECSSVHSFPLGYNKKHKKLVNRPIKDRPIDVFFAGHMASKNRQRYMRPVIDFFQTMSYNDRPKIDFNISRGFNMGLDADTYSKKLHESKVVVCPAGNVSVETFRHYEAMRSGAIVVSPKLPDTKIYKRAAICQVDDWEVNVGNTIMDLLSDLDMLQLIQDRQQQTYNNRFTAKSVAKYINELLPATK
;
A
#
# COMPACT_ATOMS: atom_id res chain seq x y z
N MET A 1 -27.98 -0.04 -2.46
CA MET A 1 -27.72 0.40 -1.05
C MET A 1 -27.07 -0.78 -0.33
N ILE A 2 -25.90 -0.62 0.32
CA ILE A 2 -25.27 -1.72 1.06
C ILE A 2 -26.20 -2.10 2.20
N THR A 3 -26.71 -3.32 2.18
CA THR A 3 -27.79 -3.73 3.10
C THR A 3 -27.27 -3.98 4.52
N VAL A 4 -26.04 -4.44 4.69
CA VAL A 4 -25.39 -4.61 6.01
C VAL A 4 -23.87 -4.62 5.83
N THR A 5 -23.18 -3.76 6.57
CA THR A 5 -21.73 -3.87 6.75
C THR A 5 -21.45 -4.36 8.16
N GLU A 6 -20.80 -5.51 8.28
CA GLU A 6 -20.39 -6.07 9.57
C GLU A 6 -18.87 -5.93 9.74
N TYR A 7 -18.44 -5.46 10.91
CA TYR A 7 -17.05 -5.26 11.25
C TYR A 7 -16.63 -6.25 12.33
N TYR A 8 -15.56 -6.99 12.06
CA TYR A 8 -15.01 -7.99 12.98
C TYR A 8 -13.58 -7.58 13.37
N GLY A 9 -13.43 -7.00 14.55
CA GLY A 9 -12.16 -6.50 15.06
C GLY A 9 -11.55 -5.33 14.29
N VAL A 10 -12.28 -4.74 13.35
CA VAL A 10 -11.86 -3.54 12.60
C VAL A 10 -12.57 -2.33 13.14
N GLU A 11 -11.80 -1.42 13.72
CA GLU A 11 -12.32 -0.28 14.47
C GLU A 11 -11.64 1.04 14.01
N PRO A 12 -12.15 2.22 14.44
CA PRO A 12 -11.58 3.52 14.08
C PRO A 12 -10.10 3.72 14.46
N HIS A 13 -9.52 2.91 15.33
CA HIS A 13 -8.10 2.99 15.64
C HIS A 13 -7.19 2.37 14.56
N PHE A 14 -7.71 1.52 13.68
CA PHE A 14 -6.93 0.96 12.56
C PHE A 14 -6.31 2.05 11.70
N CYS A 15 -5.09 1.79 11.22
CA CYS A 15 -4.33 2.73 10.41
C CYS A 15 -5.05 3.07 9.09
N GLU A 16 -5.64 2.08 8.45
CA GLU A 16 -6.33 2.17 7.17
C GLU A 16 -7.81 2.57 7.26
N TRP A 17 -8.33 2.87 8.45
CA TRP A 17 -9.76 3.12 8.67
C TRP A 17 -10.39 4.08 7.67
N ASN A 18 -9.82 5.27 7.50
CA ASN A 18 -10.39 6.28 6.59
C ASN A 18 -10.38 5.82 5.13
N TYR A 19 -9.37 5.03 4.75
CA TYR A 19 -9.29 4.48 3.40
C TYR A 19 -10.39 3.44 3.18
N ILE A 20 -10.56 2.50 4.10
CA ILE A 20 -11.60 1.47 4.05
C ILE A 20 -13.00 2.10 4.01
N GLN A 21 -13.27 3.07 4.90
CA GLN A 21 -14.55 3.78 4.90
C GLN A 21 -14.80 4.50 3.56
N GLY A 22 -13.75 5.06 2.96
CA GLY A 22 -13.83 5.65 1.62
C GLY A 22 -14.20 4.63 0.56
N VAL A 23 -13.59 3.43 0.58
CA VAL A 23 -13.92 2.35 -0.35
C VAL A 23 -15.37 1.89 -0.16
N ILE A 24 -15.79 1.63 1.09
CA ILE A 24 -17.15 1.18 1.41
C ILE A 24 -18.20 2.18 0.92
N LYS A 25 -17.95 3.48 1.09
CA LYS A 25 -18.87 4.54 0.62
C LYS A 25 -19.06 4.56 -0.90
N GLU A 26 -18.03 4.17 -1.65
CA GLU A 26 -18.04 4.13 -3.12
C GLU A 26 -18.53 2.79 -3.70
N LEU A 27 -18.70 1.74 -2.85
CA LEU A 27 -19.26 0.47 -3.27
C LEU A 27 -20.73 0.63 -3.66
N ASN A 28 -21.10 0.02 -4.78
CA ASN A 28 -22.48 -0.05 -5.26
C ASN A 28 -22.90 -1.52 -5.36
N PHE A 29 -23.35 -2.06 -4.24
CA PHE A 29 -23.84 -3.43 -4.17
C PHE A 29 -25.34 -3.49 -4.41
N GLU A 30 -25.78 -4.62 -4.92
CA GLU A 30 -27.19 -4.95 -4.98
C GLU A 30 -27.74 -5.25 -3.58
N ASP A 31 -29.05 -5.16 -3.39
CA ASP A 31 -29.71 -5.25 -2.07
C ASP A 31 -29.51 -6.59 -1.35
N ASP A 32 -29.16 -7.65 -2.08
CA ASP A 32 -28.91 -8.97 -1.53
C ASP A 32 -27.44 -9.23 -1.11
N THR A 33 -26.60 -8.17 -1.10
CA THR A 33 -25.19 -8.32 -0.75
C THR A 33 -24.91 -7.98 0.71
N GLN A 34 -24.15 -8.84 1.38
CA GLN A 34 -23.63 -8.63 2.74
C GLN A 34 -22.12 -8.43 2.69
N LEU A 35 -21.63 -7.32 3.27
CA LEU A 35 -20.23 -7.00 3.38
C LEU A 35 -19.70 -7.30 4.78
N HIS A 36 -18.60 -8.02 4.85
CA HIS A 36 -17.85 -8.33 6.06
C HIS A 36 -16.48 -7.68 5.97
N VAL A 37 -16.08 -6.89 6.96
CA VAL A 37 -14.74 -6.32 7.08
C VAL A 37 -14.06 -6.94 8.28
N VAL A 38 -12.97 -7.68 8.06
CA VAL A 38 -12.42 -8.62 9.03
C VAL A 38 -10.96 -8.32 9.30
N SER A 39 -10.59 -8.22 10.58
CA SER A 39 -9.19 -8.23 11.01
C SER A 39 -8.64 -9.66 10.98
N MET A 40 -7.46 -9.82 10.37
CA MET A 40 -6.76 -11.10 10.23
C MET A 40 -5.34 -11.01 10.84
N THR A 41 -5.13 -10.21 11.88
CA THR A 41 -3.84 -10.17 12.59
C THR A 41 -3.69 -11.37 13.52
N GLN A 42 -2.46 -11.78 13.82
CA GLN A 42 -2.20 -12.87 14.78
C GLN A 42 -2.81 -12.63 16.18
N GLU A 43 -2.82 -11.36 16.62
CA GLU A 43 -3.33 -10.99 17.94
C GLU A 43 -4.85 -10.76 17.92
N TRP A 44 -5.41 -10.44 16.76
CA TRP A 44 -6.80 -10.01 16.58
C TRP A 44 -7.39 -10.68 15.34
N ASP A 45 -7.39 -12.00 15.36
CA ASP A 45 -7.97 -12.84 14.32
C ASP A 45 -9.45 -13.08 14.60
N PHE A 46 -10.29 -12.54 13.73
CA PHE A 46 -11.73 -12.65 13.83
C PHE A 46 -12.36 -13.50 12.71
N ARG A 47 -11.55 -14.28 12.00
CA ARG A 47 -12.05 -15.11 10.90
C ARG A 47 -13.13 -16.11 11.32
N ASP A 48 -12.98 -16.69 12.52
CA ASP A 48 -13.93 -17.64 13.12
C ASP A 48 -15.26 -17.00 13.57
N LYS A 49 -15.34 -15.68 13.61
CA LYS A 49 -16.56 -14.94 13.97
C LYS A 49 -17.43 -14.61 12.76
N VAL A 50 -16.88 -14.70 11.53
CA VAL A 50 -17.63 -14.38 10.32
C VAL A 50 -18.65 -15.46 10.04
N VAL A 51 -19.92 -15.09 10.01
CA VAL A 51 -21.04 -15.96 9.67
C VAL A 51 -21.58 -15.55 8.31
N LEU A 52 -21.37 -16.41 7.30
CA LEU A 52 -21.85 -16.17 5.94
C LEU A 52 -23.36 -16.38 5.86
N ASN A 53 -24.05 -15.45 5.22
CA ASN A 53 -25.47 -15.56 4.98
C ASN A 53 -25.73 -16.40 3.71
N LYS A 54 -26.35 -17.57 3.87
CA LYS A 54 -26.63 -18.49 2.76
C LYS A 54 -27.59 -17.94 1.71
N ASN A 55 -28.38 -16.93 2.07
CA ASN A 55 -29.39 -16.32 1.20
C ASN A 55 -28.89 -14.99 0.57
N LYS A 56 -27.64 -14.61 0.82
CA LYS A 56 -27.07 -13.37 0.31
C LYS A 56 -25.74 -13.62 -0.38
N ARG A 57 -25.36 -12.70 -1.26
CA ARG A 57 -23.99 -12.62 -1.76
C ARG A 57 -23.10 -12.12 -0.65
N ASN A 58 -22.11 -12.91 -0.26
CA ASN A 58 -21.14 -12.49 0.76
C ASN A 58 -19.89 -11.91 0.10
N VAL A 59 -19.49 -10.72 0.56
CA VAL A 59 -18.25 -10.07 0.16
C VAL A 59 -17.41 -9.86 1.43
N ILE A 60 -16.14 -10.27 1.40
CA ILE A 60 -15.26 -10.17 2.54
C ILE A 60 -14.08 -9.27 2.19
N ILE A 61 -13.75 -8.29 3.06
CA ILE A 61 -12.51 -7.53 3.02
C ILE A 61 -11.68 -7.93 4.24
N GLY A 62 -10.61 -8.69 3.99
CA GLY A 62 -9.65 -9.13 5.01
C GLY A 62 -8.47 -8.16 5.12
N LEU A 63 -8.21 -7.64 6.32
CA LEU A 63 -7.22 -6.62 6.60
C LEU A 63 -6.14 -7.10 7.56
N ALA A 64 -5.01 -6.38 7.56
CA ALA A 64 -3.98 -6.40 8.61
C ALA A 64 -3.21 -7.73 8.79
N ASP A 65 -3.21 -8.63 7.83
CA ASP A 65 -2.38 -9.85 7.87
C ASP A 65 -0.97 -9.59 7.32
N GLU A 66 -0.19 -8.72 7.97
CA GLU A 66 1.19 -8.40 7.53
C GLU A 66 2.10 -9.64 7.52
N PHE A 67 1.85 -10.62 8.38
CA PHE A 67 2.66 -11.83 8.47
C PHE A 67 2.35 -12.85 7.37
N MET A 68 1.30 -12.63 6.60
CA MET A 68 0.88 -13.49 5.47
C MET A 68 0.78 -14.98 5.86
N THR A 69 0.48 -15.24 7.13
CA THR A 69 0.48 -16.60 7.71
C THR A 69 -0.79 -17.35 7.41
N ASP A 70 -1.78 -16.70 6.79
CA ASP A 70 -3.13 -17.17 6.92
C ASP A 70 -3.71 -17.75 5.66
N ASN A 71 -4.15 -18.97 5.81
CA ASN A 71 -5.04 -19.61 4.87
C ASN A 71 -6.43 -18.95 4.97
N ILE A 72 -6.92 -18.48 3.84
CA ILE A 72 -8.31 -18.09 3.72
C ILE A 72 -9.17 -19.33 3.96
N PRO A 73 -10.16 -19.28 4.88
CA PRO A 73 -11.04 -20.43 5.15
C PRO A 73 -11.65 -21.00 3.87
N GLN A 74 -11.75 -22.31 3.77
CA GLN A 74 -12.33 -22.95 2.58
C GLN A 74 -13.78 -22.52 2.38
N GLU A 75 -14.53 -22.36 3.46
CA GLU A 75 -15.91 -21.86 3.42
C GLU A 75 -16.02 -20.48 2.73
N TRP A 76 -15.02 -19.58 2.94
CA TRP A 76 -15.02 -18.29 2.26
C TRP A 76 -14.73 -18.42 0.77
N LYS A 77 -13.82 -19.33 0.39
CA LYS A 77 -13.52 -19.58 -1.03
C LYS A 77 -14.72 -20.13 -1.80
N ASP A 78 -15.55 -20.91 -1.11
CA ASP A 78 -16.70 -21.58 -1.72
C ASP A 78 -17.97 -20.70 -1.72
N ASN A 79 -18.13 -19.79 -0.75
CA ASN A 79 -19.39 -19.11 -0.50
C ASN A 79 -19.29 -17.57 -0.45
N ALA A 80 -18.12 -16.99 -0.72
CA ALA A 80 -17.91 -15.55 -0.72
C ALA A 80 -16.93 -15.10 -1.81
N THR A 81 -16.96 -13.80 -2.13
CA THR A 81 -15.84 -13.15 -2.85
C THR A 81 -14.98 -12.41 -1.83
N THR A 82 -13.72 -12.81 -1.71
CA THR A 82 -12.80 -12.31 -0.70
C THR A 82 -11.75 -11.37 -1.31
N PHE A 83 -11.60 -10.19 -0.73
CA PHE A 83 -10.55 -9.22 -1.03
C PHE A 83 -9.62 -9.12 0.17
N LYS A 84 -8.35 -9.53 0.01
CA LYS A 84 -7.42 -9.65 1.12
C LYS A 84 -6.21 -8.74 0.93
N ALA A 85 -5.89 -7.94 1.95
CA ALA A 85 -4.62 -7.25 2.06
C ALA A 85 -3.46 -8.25 2.24
N TYR A 86 -2.27 -7.89 1.76
CA TYR A 86 -1.09 -8.77 1.82
C TYR A 86 -1.30 -10.15 1.20
N LEU A 87 -2.09 -10.24 0.12
CA LEU A 87 -2.34 -11.51 -0.56
C LEU A 87 -1.08 -11.99 -1.29
N GLN A 88 -0.73 -13.25 -1.08
CA GLN A 88 0.30 -13.90 -1.88
C GLN A 88 -0.25 -14.29 -3.27
N PRO A 89 0.56 -14.20 -4.36
CA PRO A 89 0.10 -14.57 -5.70
C PRO A 89 -0.47 -15.99 -5.80
N SER A 90 0.08 -16.94 -5.03
CA SER A 90 -0.41 -18.32 -4.98
C SER A 90 -1.79 -18.49 -4.36
N GLN A 91 -2.27 -17.50 -3.62
CA GLN A 91 -3.60 -17.50 -3.00
C GLN A 91 -4.66 -16.84 -3.88
N GLU A 92 -4.25 -16.08 -4.91
CA GLU A 92 -5.20 -15.40 -5.81
C GLU A 92 -5.91 -16.40 -6.73
N CYS A 93 -7.23 -16.36 -6.74
CA CYS A 93 -8.06 -17.26 -7.55
C CYS A 93 -9.36 -16.55 -7.98
N SER A 94 -10.34 -17.31 -8.48
CA SER A 94 -11.61 -16.74 -8.95
C SER A 94 -12.45 -16.08 -7.86
N SER A 95 -12.35 -16.54 -6.61
CA SER A 95 -13.09 -16.01 -5.46
C SER A 95 -12.22 -15.25 -4.46
N VAL A 96 -10.90 -15.17 -4.68
CA VAL A 96 -9.96 -14.51 -3.78
C VAL A 96 -9.10 -13.55 -4.57
N HIS A 97 -9.13 -12.28 -4.20
CA HIS A 97 -8.45 -11.19 -4.89
C HIS A 97 -7.63 -10.33 -3.94
N SER A 98 -6.57 -9.72 -4.46
CA SER A 98 -5.76 -8.78 -3.70
C SER A 98 -6.52 -7.49 -3.40
N PHE A 99 -6.34 -6.97 -2.18
CA PHE A 99 -6.83 -5.68 -1.72
C PHE A 99 -5.65 -4.78 -1.32
N PRO A 100 -5.58 -3.53 -1.78
CA PRO A 100 -4.47 -2.65 -1.46
C PRO A 100 -4.58 -2.13 -0.03
N LEU A 101 -3.44 -1.97 0.66
CA LEU A 101 -3.41 -1.40 2.01
C LEU A 101 -3.98 0.01 2.08
N GLY A 102 -3.81 0.78 1.02
CA GLY A 102 -4.14 2.19 1.04
C GLY A 102 -3.18 3.02 1.90
N TYR A 103 -3.67 4.10 2.47
CA TYR A 103 -2.88 5.05 3.24
C TYR A 103 -3.33 5.12 4.70
N ASN A 104 -2.39 5.46 5.59
CA ASN A 104 -2.69 5.68 6.99
C ASN A 104 -3.66 6.88 7.15
N LYS A 105 -4.65 6.74 8.02
CA LYS A 105 -5.68 7.77 8.30
C LYS A 105 -5.11 9.13 8.71
N LYS A 106 -3.89 9.16 9.23
CA LYS A 106 -3.21 10.41 9.61
C LYS A 106 -2.53 11.11 8.44
N HIS A 107 -2.35 10.41 7.29
CA HIS A 107 -1.70 10.99 6.12
C HIS A 107 -2.58 12.05 5.45
N LYS A 108 -2.07 13.28 5.33
CA LYS A 108 -2.75 14.40 4.70
C LYS A 108 -2.35 14.54 3.23
N LYS A 109 -3.35 14.68 2.35
CA LYS A 109 -3.10 15.03 0.95
C LYS A 109 -2.92 16.54 0.84
N LEU A 110 -1.79 16.97 0.30
CA LEU A 110 -1.50 18.35 -0.03
C LEU A 110 -1.59 18.56 -1.56
N VAL A 111 -1.45 19.79 -2.00
CA VAL A 111 -1.41 20.10 -3.45
C VAL A 111 -0.12 19.54 -4.04
N ASN A 112 -0.23 18.77 -5.12
CA ASN A 112 0.93 18.20 -5.78
C ASN A 112 1.81 19.29 -6.40
N ARG A 113 3.13 19.11 -6.27
CA ARG A 113 4.15 19.95 -6.92
C ARG A 113 4.77 19.19 -8.08
N PRO A 114 5.15 19.89 -9.16
CA PRO A 114 6.02 19.31 -10.18
C PRO A 114 7.29 18.74 -9.54
N ILE A 115 7.80 17.66 -10.11
CA ILE A 115 8.94 16.96 -9.51
C ILE A 115 10.19 17.86 -9.38
N LYS A 116 10.42 18.72 -10.37
CA LYS A 116 11.55 19.68 -10.41
C LYS A 116 11.54 20.71 -9.26
N ASP A 117 10.34 21.02 -8.73
CA ASP A 117 10.18 22.04 -7.68
C ASP A 117 10.23 21.44 -6.27
N ARG A 118 10.53 20.14 -6.15
CA ARG A 118 10.60 19.41 -4.90
C ARG A 118 12.02 19.53 -4.30
N PRO A 119 12.16 20.03 -3.07
CA PRO A 119 13.46 20.33 -2.48
C PRO A 119 14.22 19.12 -1.94
N ILE A 120 13.55 17.98 -1.71
CA ILE A 120 14.13 16.73 -1.20
C ILE A 120 14.28 15.77 -2.36
N ASP A 121 15.51 15.31 -2.64
CA ASP A 121 15.72 14.36 -3.72
C ASP A 121 15.31 12.94 -3.31
N VAL A 122 15.74 12.48 -2.13
CA VAL A 122 15.46 11.14 -1.62
C VAL A 122 14.95 11.19 -0.19
N PHE A 123 13.80 10.58 0.05
CA PHE A 123 13.17 10.54 1.37
C PHE A 123 12.89 9.12 1.86
N PHE A 124 13.08 8.93 3.14
CA PHE A 124 12.56 7.79 3.89
C PHE A 124 12.21 8.22 5.31
N ALA A 125 11.08 7.74 5.82
CA ALA A 125 10.78 7.83 7.25
C ALA A 125 10.17 6.51 7.76
N GLY A 126 10.67 6.01 8.88
CA GLY A 126 10.16 4.79 9.49
C GLY A 126 11.10 4.20 10.54
N HIS A 127 10.61 3.21 11.27
CA HIS A 127 11.44 2.49 12.25
C HIS A 127 12.26 1.40 11.60
N MET A 128 13.41 1.08 12.20
CA MET A 128 14.36 0.06 11.75
C MET A 128 14.41 -1.15 12.69
N ALA A 129 13.34 -1.42 13.45
CA ALA A 129 13.35 -2.48 14.45
C ALA A 129 13.36 -3.89 13.83
N SER A 130 12.73 -4.11 12.68
CA SER A 130 12.72 -5.43 12.04
C SER A 130 14.01 -5.69 11.26
N LYS A 131 14.52 -6.93 11.34
CA LYS A 131 15.67 -7.38 10.54
C LYS A 131 15.41 -7.25 9.04
N ASN A 132 14.19 -7.53 8.61
CA ASN A 132 13.79 -7.42 7.21
C ASN A 132 13.95 -5.98 6.70
N ARG A 133 13.41 -4.98 7.43
CA ARG A 133 13.55 -3.57 7.04
C ARG A 133 15.00 -3.10 7.07
N GLN A 134 15.78 -3.54 8.06
CA GLN A 134 17.22 -3.26 8.11
C GLN A 134 17.93 -3.79 6.86
N ARG A 135 17.65 -5.04 6.46
CA ARG A 135 18.20 -5.65 5.25
C ARG A 135 17.93 -4.80 4.00
N TYR A 136 16.71 -4.29 3.85
CA TYR A 136 16.36 -3.50 2.67
C TYR A 136 16.82 -2.03 2.74
N MET A 137 16.96 -1.44 3.92
CA MET A 137 17.43 -0.06 4.03
C MET A 137 18.95 0.08 4.05
N ARG A 138 19.67 -0.93 4.52
CA ARG A 138 21.14 -0.87 4.62
C ARG A 138 21.82 -0.58 3.29
N PRO A 139 21.52 -1.28 2.18
CA PRO A 139 22.11 -0.99 0.88
C PRO A 139 21.91 0.46 0.43
N VAL A 140 20.73 1.04 0.73
CA VAL A 140 20.42 2.43 0.40
C VAL A 140 21.30 3.39 1.21
N ILE A 141 21.39 3.17 2.50
CA ILE A 141 22.20 4.01 3.41
C ILE A 141 23.67 3.92 3.03
N ASP A 142 24.21 2.71 2.90
CA ASP A 142 25.61 2.46 2.61
C ASP A 142 25.99 3.09 1.25
N PHE A 143 25.16 2.93 0.23
CA PHE A 143 25.39 3.57 -1.08
C PHE A 143 25.58 5.08 -0.98
N PHE A 144 24.66 5.78 -0.33
CA PHE A 144 24.77 7.23 -0.21
C PHE A 144 25.86 7.68 0.74
N GLN A 145 26.28 6.86 1.70
CA GLN A 145 27.41 7.17 2.58
C GLN A 145 28.76 7.14 1.85
N THR A 146 28.89 6.30 0.80
CA THR A 146 30.12 6.22 0.00
C THR A 146 30.30 7.38 -1.00
N MET A 147 29.23 8.12 -1.28
CA MET A 147 29.29 9.25 -2.22
C MET A 147 30.01 10.46 -1.61
N SER A 148 30.75 11.19 -2.47
CA SER A 148 31.34 12.47 -2.06
C SER A 148 30.22 13.47 -1.65
N TYR A 149 30.55 14.40 -0.79
CA TYR A 149 29.57 15.39 -0.30
C TYR A 149 28.96 16.23 -1.45
N ASN A 150 29.78 16.56 -2.45
CA ASN A 150 29.35 17.42 -3.57
C ASN A 150 28.41 16.68 -4.57
N ASP A 151 28.55 15.36 -4.68
CA ASP A 151 27.77 14.55 -5.63
C ASP A 151 26.51 13.94 -5.00
N ARG A 152 26.39 14.07 -3.67
CA ARG A 152 25.30 13.49 -2.91
C ARG A 152 24.01 14.28 -3.12
N PRO A 153 22.90 13.63 -3.52
CA PRO A 153 21.58 14.27 -3.58
C PRO A 153 21.12 14.72 -2.18
N LYS A 154 20.13 15.60 -2.13
CA LYS A 154 19.51 16.02 -0.86
C LYS A 154 18.70 14.87 -0.27
N ILE A 155 19.27 14.22 0.72
CA ILE A 155 18.70 13.05 1.41
C ILE A 155 18.08 13.48 2.72
N ASP A 156 16.88 12.97 2.98
CA ASP A 156 16.20 13.14 4.27
C ASP A 156 15.73 11.78 4.79
N PHE A 157 16.56 11.12 5.59
CA PHE A 157 16.25 9.85 6.23
C PHE A 157 15.90 10.04 7.70
N ASN A 158 14.62 9.86 8.04
CA ASN A 158 14.09 9.94 9.40
C ASN A 158 13.90 8.55 9.97
N ILE A 159 14.93 8.03 10.63
CA ILE A 159 14.92 6.71 11.25
C ILE A 159 14.46 6.84 12.69
N SER A 160 13.32 6.21 13.02
CA SER A 160 12.80 6.17 14.37
C SER A 160 13.17 4.89 15.10
N ARG A 161 13.14 4.93 16.44
CA ARG A 161 13.45 3.78 17.29
C ARG A 161 12.31 2.76 17.41
N GLY A 162 11.08 3.16 17.07
CA GLY A 162 9.90 2.31 17.17
C GLY A 162 8.75 2.76 16.29
N PHE A 163 7.70 1.94 16.23
CA PHE A 163 6.48 2.26 15.51
C PHE A 163 5.79 3.48 16.13
N ASN A 164 5.31 4.41 15.31
CA ASN A 164 4.71 5.68 15.70
C ASN A 164 5.62 6.64 16.53
N MET A 165 6.91 6.39 16.59
CA MET A 165 7.89 7.25 17.29
C MET A 165 8.70 8.16 16.35
N GLY A 166 8.26 8.28 15.10
CA GLY A 166 8.93 9.08 14.07
C GLY A 166 8.38 10.50 13.97
N LEU A 167 8.35 11.02 12.75
CA LEU A 167 7.77 12.33 12.45
C LEU A 167 6.29 12.36 12.81
N ASP A 168 5.80 13.52 13.25
CA ASP A 168 4.36 13.76 13.34
C ASP A 168 3.70 13.69 11.95
N ALA A 169 2.39 13.52 11.92
CA ALA A 169 1.65 13.27 10.69
C ALA A 169 1.73 14.42 9.67
N ASP A 170 1.80 15.66 10.14
CA ASP A 170 1.85 16.84 9.29
C ASP A 170 3.23 16.99 8.66
N THR A 171 4.28 16.87 9.47
CA THR A 171 5.67 16.87 9.01
C THR A 171 5.93 15.72 8.03
N TYR A 172 5.46 14.51 8.34
CA TYR A 172 5.60 13.36 7.45
C TYR A 172 4.90 13.60 6.11
N SER A 173 3.64 14.04 6.13
CA SER A 173 2.87 14.31 4.92
C SER A 173 3.54 15.42 4.07
N LYS A 174 4.01 16.49 4.72
CA LYS A 174 4.74 17.57 4.05
C LYS A 174 6.02 17.07 3.38
N LYS A 175 6.84 16.28 4.08
CA LYS A 175 8.08 15.72 3.52
C LYS A 175 7.83 14.79 2.33
N LEU A 176 6.77 13.99 2.35
CA LEU A 176 6.36 13.20 1.19
C LEU A 176 6.04 14.09 -0.04
N HIS A 177 5.32 15.19 0.15
CA HIS A 177 4.99 16.14 -0.93
C HIS A 177 6.20 16.96 -1.41
N GLU A 178 7.21 17.12 -0.60
CA GLU A 178 8.43 17.81 -0.91
C GLU A 178 9.53 16.91 -1.50
N SER A 179 9.28 15.61 -1.57
CA SER A 179 10.27 14.62 -2.02
C SER A 179 10.06 14.22 -3.47
N LYS A 180 11.16 14.10 -4.24
CA LYS A 180 11.16 13.56 -5.60
C LYS A 180 10.98 12.05 -5.57
N VAL A 181 11.86 11.38 -4.83
CA VAL A 181 11.89 9.92 -4.69
C VAL A 181 11.64 9.54 -3.23
N VAL A 182 10.77 8.56 -3.01
CA VAL A 182 10.53 7.96 -1.70
C VAL A 182 10.94 6.49 -1.74
N VAL A 183 11.87 6.14 -0.87
CA VAL A 183 12.31 4.76 -0.71
C VAL A 183 11.26 3.99 0.10
N CYS A 184 10.72 2.94 -0.50
CA CYS A 184 9.71 2.08 0.09
C CYS A 184 10.27 0.66 0.29
N PRO A 185 11.17 0.45 1.27
CA PRO A 185 11.71 -0.87 1.57
C PRO A 185 10.60 -1.77 2.13
N ALA A 186 10.87 -3.06 2.18
CA ALA A 186 9.97 -4.01 2.82
C ALA A 186 9.58 -3.58 4.24
N GLY A 187 8.38 -3.97 4.64
CA GLY A 187 7.87 -3.84 6.00
C GLY A 187 8.54 -4.81 6.97
N ASN A 188 7.78 -5.27 7.98
CA ASN A 188 8.31 -6.28 8.90
C ASN A 188 8.45 -7.65 8.21
N VAL A 189 7.49 -8.00 7.36
CA VAL A 189 7.44 -9.24 6.59
C VAL A 189 7.17 -8.94 5.11
N SER A 190 6.10 -8.23 4.80
CA SER A 190 5.70 -7.92 3.43
C SER A 190 6.52 -6.79 2.81
N VAL A 191 6.69 -6.84 1.50
CA VAL A 191 7.23 -5.70 0.72
C VAL A 191 6.23 -4.55 0.71
N GLU A 192 4.95 -4.86 0.59
CA GLU A 192 3.88 -3.85 0.60
C GLU A 192 3.79 -3.14 1.94
N THR A 193 3.74 -1.80 1.92
CA THR A 193 3.56 -0.95 3.10
C THR A 193 2.68 0.25 2.76
N PHE A 194 2.06 0.91 3.76
CA PHE A 194 1.32 2.16 3.59
C PHE A 194 2.12 3.23 2.83
N ARG A 195 3.44 3.26 3.02
CA ARG A 195 4.32 4.25 2.39
C ARG A 195 4.23 4.24 0.86
N HIS A 196 4.01 3.08 0.22
CA HIS A 196 3.80 3.01 -1.22
C HIS A 196 2.64 3.89 -1.66
N TYR A 197 1.51 3.78 -0.97
CA TYR A 197 0.28 4.52 -1.30
C TYR A 197 0.35 5.99 -0.89
N GLU A 198 0.97 6.26 0.26
CA GLU A 198 1.17 7.62 0.77
C GLU A 198 2.10 8.42 -0.13
N ALA A 199 3.20 7.82 -0.60
CA ALA A 199 4.13 8.43 -1.54
C ALA A 199 3.46 8.69 -2.91
N MET A 200 2.77 7.68 -3.49
CA MET A 200 2.02 7.87 -4.72
C MET A 200 0.95 8.96 -4.58
N ARG A 201 0.20 8.96 -3.48
CA ARG A 201 -0.83 9.96 -3.18
C ARG A 201 -0.27 11.38 -3.06
N SER A 202 0.97 11.49 -2.60
CA SER A 202 1.73 12.75 -2.48
C SER A 202 2.45 13.14 -3.77
N GLY A 203 2.37 12.34 -4.83
CA GLY A 203 3.05 12.58 -6.09
C GLY A 203 4.56 12.33 -6.04
N ALA A 204 5.09 11.72 -5.00
CA ALA A 204 6.48 11.29 -4.98
C ALA A 204 6.66 9.98 -5.74
N ILE A 205 7.81 9.79 -6.37
CA ILE A 205 8.11 8.54 -7.08
C ILE A 205 8.48 7.47 -6.05
N VAL A 206 7.77 6.35 -6.12
CA VAL A 206 8.05 5.18 -5.28
C VAL A 206 9.16 4.36 -5.91
N VAL A 207 10.22 4.12 -5.12
CA VAL A 207 11.25 3.12 -5.41
C VAL A 207 11.10 1.99 -4.40
N SER A 208 10.85 0.78 -4.88
CA SER A 208 10.46 -0.37 -4.08
C SER A 208 11.16 -1.65 -4.54
N PRO A 209 11.43 -2.61 -3.64
CA PRO A 209 11.64 -3.97 -4.07
C PRO A 209 10.43 -4.51 -4.83
N LYS A 210 10.57 -5.65 -5.48
CA LYS A 210 9.50 -6.26 -6.26
C LYS A 210 8.27 -6.55 -5.43
N LEU A 211 7.13 -5.94 -5.82
CA LEU A 211 5.83 -6.17 -5.21
C LEU A 211 5.26 -7.54 -5.62
N PRO A 212 4.32 -8.10 -4.85
CA PRO A 212 3.64 -9.35 -5.23
C PRO A 212 2.99 -9.25 -6.60
N ASP A 213 3.16 -10.28 -7.45
CA ASP A 213 2.54 -10.33 -8.79
C ASP A 213 1.05 -10.71 -8.70
N THR A 214 0.27 -9.84 -8.09
CA THR A 214 -1.19 -9.96 -8.00
C THR A 214 -1.89 -9.01 -8.97
N LYS A 215 -3.16 -9.25 -9.26
CA LYS A 215 -3.93 -8.46 -10.25
C LYS A 215 -3.87 -6.95 -9.99
N ILE A 216 -3.91 -6.53 -8.71
CA ILE A 216 -3.95 -5.10 -8.37
C ILE A 216 -2.62 -4.38 -8.67
N TYR A 217 -1.48 -5.10 -8.61
CA TYR A 217 -0.15 -4.54 -8.90
C TYR A 217 0.31 -4.77 -10.33
N LYS A 218 -0.31 -5.71 -11.04
CA LYS A 218 0.07 -6.03 -12.41
C LYS A 218 0.02 -4.78 -13.30
N ARG A 219 1.16 -4.41 -13.91
CA ARG A 219 1.33 -3.19 -14.73
C ARG A 219 1.13 -1.87 -13.95
N ALA A 220 1.22 -1.87 -12.63
CA ALA A 220 1.29 -0.62 -11.88
C ALA A 220 2.60 0.10 -12.20
N ALA A 221 2.53 1.40 -12.49
CA ALA A 221 3.71 2.22 -12.76
C ALA A 221 4.41 2.58 -11.43
N ILE A 222 5.05 1.60 -10.82
CA ILE A 222 5.87 1.73 -9.61
C ILE A 222 7.29 1.35 -10.02
N CYS A 223 8.29 2.14 -9.64
CA CYS A 223 9.68 1.79 -9.90
C CYS A 223 10.10 0.64 -8.97
N GLN A 224 10.04 -0.58 -9.50
CA GLN A 224 10.44 -1.78 -8.80
C GLN A 224 11.87 -2.15 -9.20
N VAL A 225 12.72 -2.39 -8.20
CA VAL A 225 14.14 -2.69 -8.38
C VAL A 225 14.37 -4.18 -8.24
N ASP A 226 14.86 -4.80 -9.29
CA ASP A 226 15.39 -6.16 -9.24
C ASP A 226 16.76 -6.14 -8.55
N ASP A 227 17.11 -7.22 -7.84
CA ASP A 227 18.36 -7.30 -7.07
C ASP A 227 18.59 -6.05 -6.22
N TRP A 228 17.62 -5.76 -5.38
CA TRP A 228 17.54 -4.55 -4.57
C TRP A 228 18.87 -4.19 -3.87
N GLU A 229 19.54 -5.18 -3.28
CA GLU A 229 20.76 -4.95 -2.52
C GLU A 229 21.90 -4.36 -3.37
N VAL A 230 21.91 -4.67 -4.67
CA VAL A 230 22.93 -4.23 -5.63
C VAL A 230 22.53 -2.97 -6.36
N ASN A 231 21.27 -2.86 -6.77
CA ASN A 231 20.86 -1.91 -7.80
C ASN A 231 20.12 -0.68 -7.27
N VAL A 232 19.63 -0.68 -6.02
CA VAL A 232 18.74 0.39 -5.53
C VAL A 232 19.39 1.77 -5.58
N GLY A 233 20.66 1.88 -5.19
CA GLY A 233 21.38 3.15 -5.18
C GLY A 233 21.53 3.72 -6.60
N ASN A 234 22.02 2.92 -7.54
CA ASN A 234 22.18 3.31 -8.93
C ASN A 234 20.82 3.66 -9.57
N THR A 235 19.79 2.86 -9.34
CA THR A 235 18.43 3.16 -9.84
C THR A 235 17.95 4.53 -9.37
N ILE A 236 18.17 4.89 -8.10
CA ILE A 236 17.77 6.20 -7.59
C ILE A 236 18.57 7.33 -8.28
N MET A 237 19.88 7.13 -8.48
CA MET A 237 20.71 8.14 -9.15
C MET A 237 20.32 8.31 -10.61
N ASP A 238 20.05 7.22 -11.32
CA ASP A 238 19.57 7.25 -12.70
C ASP A 238 18.25 8.01 -12.82
N LEU A 239 17.31 7.77 -11.92
CA LEU A 239 16.05 8.52 -11.84
C LEU A 239 16.27 10.02 -11.64
N LEU A 240 17.21 10.41 -10.77
CA LEU A 240 17.48 11.82 -10.46
C LEU A 240 18.29 12.54 -11.54
N SER A 241 18.96 11.81 -12.43
CA SER A 241 19.82 12.38 -13.48
C SER A 241 19.05 13.10 -14.59
N ASP A 242 17.77 12.74 -14.81
CA ASP A 242 16.91 13.31 -15.85
C ASP A 242 15.56 13.74 -15.26
N LEU A 243 15.42 15.03 -14.98
CA LEU A 243 14.21 15.59 -14.36
C LEU A 243 12.98 15.55 -15.27
N ASP A 244 13.16 15.58 -16.59
CA ASP A 244 12.04 15.51 -17.54
C ASP A 244 11.49 14.07 -17.59
N MET A 245 12.39 13.09 -17.63
CA MET A 245 12.00 11.68 -17.53
C MET A 245 11.35 11.41 -16.14
N LEU A 246 11.90 11.97 -15.08
CA LEU A 246 11.36 11.84 -13.73
C LEU A 246 9.92 12.40 -13.64
N GLN A 247 9.64 13.53 -14.31
CA GLN A 247 8.28 14.10 -14.40
C GLN A 247 7.32 13.14 -15.13
N LEU A 248 7.74 12.52 -16.23
CA LEU A 248 6.93 11.54 -16.95
C LEU A 248 6.60 10.31 -16.08
N ILE A 249 7.57 9.86 -15.28
CA ILE A 249 7.36 8.76 -14.32
C ILE A 249 6.36 9.18 -13.25
N GLN A 250 6.48 10.40 -12.70
CA GLN A 250 5.51 10.95 -11.74
C GLN A 250 4.09 10.92 -12.32
N ASP A 251 3.91 11.41 -13.53
CA ASP A 251 2.60 11.50 -14.19
C ASP A 251 1.97 10.11 -14.38
N ARG A 252 2.76 9.14 -14.85
CA ARG A 252 2.32 7.74 -15.01
C ARG A 252 1.97 7.10 -13.66
N GLN A 253 2.76 7.35 -12.64
CA GLN A 253 2.50 6.84 -11.30
C GLN A 253 1.25 7.47 -10.68
N GLN A 254 1.02 8.78 -10.87
CA GLN A 254 -0.21 9.45 -10.47
C GLN A 254 -1.43 8.88 -11.19
N GLN A 255 -1.32 8.62 -12.49
CA GLN A 255 -2.37 7.96 -13.25
C GLN A 255 -2.65 6.55 -12.70
N THR A 256 -1.59 5.79 -12.37
CA THR A 256 -1.73 4.47 -11.73
C THR A 256 -2.45 4.58 -10.39
N TYR A 257 -2.05 5.53 -9.53
CA TYR A 257 -2.70 5.76 -8.24
C TYR A 257 -4.19 6.09 -8.41
N ASN A 258 -4.51 7.02 -9.30
CA ASN A 258 -5.88 7.46 -9.53
C ASN A 258 -6.77 6.35 -10.10
N ASN A 259 -6.22 5.50 -10.97
CA ASN A 259 -6.98 4.44 -11.65
C ASN A 259 -7.07 3.13 -10.86
N ARG A 260 -6.22 2.92 -9.83
CA ARG A 260 -6.14 1.63 -9.14
C ARG A 260 -6.24 1.70 -7.62
N PHE A 261 -5.73 2.79 -7.00
CA PHE A 261 -5.49 2.81 -5.56
C PHE A 261 -6.29 3.86 -4.80
N THR A 262 -7.07 4.70 -5.48
CA THR A 262 -8.06 5.55 -4.80
C THR A 262 -9.22 4.70 -4.29
N ALA A 263 -9.90 5.16 -3.25
CA ALA A 263 -11.09 4.49 -2.72
C ALA A 263 -12.12 4.18 -3.82
N LYS A 264 -12.37 5.14 -4.71
CA LYS A 264 -13.29 5.00 -5.86
C LYS A 264 -12.83 3.92 -6.85
N SER A 265 -11.55 3.89 -7.21
CA SER A 265 -11.02 2.89 -8.15
C SER A 265 -10.99 1.49 -7.56
N VAL A 266 -10.74 1.37 -6.25
CA VAL A 266 -10.80 0.08 -5.56
C VAL A 266 -12.23 -0.42 -5.43
N ALA A 267 -13.19 0.45 -5.12
CA ALA A 267 -14.60 0.09 -5.14
C ALA A 267 -15.06 -0.39 -6.52
N LYS A 268 -14.62 0.31 -7.59
CA LYS A 268 -14.86 -0.14 -8.97
C LYS A 268 -14.26 -1.52 -9.24
N TYR A 269 -12.99 -1.74 -8.86
CA TYR A 269 -12.32 -3.03 -8.99
C TYR A 269 -13.06 -4.15 -8.25
N ILE A 270 -13.56 -3.89 -7.04
CA ILE A 270 -14.38 -4.84 -6.28
C ILE A 270 -15.66 -5.17 -7.05
N ASN A 271 -16.41 -4.14 -7.49
CA ASN A 271 -17.68 -4.33 -8.21
C ASN A 271 -17.49 -5.14 -9.53
N GLU A 272 -16.38 -4.91 -10.25
CA GLU A 272 -16.07 -5.63 -11.51
C GLU A 272 -15.73 -7.12 -11.31
N LEU A 273 -15.26 -7.48 -10.12
CA LEU A 273 -14.89 -8.87 -9.80
C LEU A 273 -16.03 -9.66 -9.13
N LEU A 274 -17.10 -8.99 -8.77
CA LEU A 274 -18.27 -9.70 -8.24
C LEU A 274 -18.98 -10.45 -9.37
N PRO A 275 -19.38 -11.71 -9.13
CA PRO A 275 -20.15 -12.45 -10.11
C PRO A 275 -21.48 -11.74 -10.39
N ALA A 276 -21.94 -11.76 -11.64
CA ALA A 276 -23.28 -11.28 -11.96
C ALA A 276 -24.33 -12.01 -11.11
N THR A 277 -25.35 -11.28 -10.65
CA THR A 277 -26.52 -11.91 -10.00
C THR A 277 -27.19 -12.86 -10.97
N LYS A 278 -27.45 -14.07 -10.48
CA LYS A 278 -28.21 -15.09 -11.25
C LYS A 278 -29.68 -14.74 -11.30
#